data_ae29b133ceb1c99f9156531bea1e45f4
#
_entry.id   ae29b133ceb1c99f9156531bea1e45f4
#
_cell.length_a   1.000
_cell.length_b   1.000
_cell.length_c   1.000
_cell.angle_alpha   90.00
_cell.angle_beta   90.00
_cell.angle_gamma   90.00
#
_symmetry.space_group_name_H-M   'P 1'
#
loop_
_entity.id
_entity.type
_entity.pdbx_description
1 polymer ?
#
loop_
_entity_poly.entity_id
_entity_poly.type
_entity_poly.pdbx_seq_one_letter_code
_entity_poly.pdbx_strand_id
1 'polypeptide(L)'
;MEDLYHLSPDQLERRLIDKVGDGTWPPVHKAVAVARDKHRGQQRKDGSDFVGHPLRTALLLLEVAGVQDPNMLCAAVLHDVVEDTDASCDDLLEEFGSKVADLVRILTLEPYQDGQDKSARDVAHFQHLAWEGRDPQLLRTADRLDNIRSLGDTVPPARREAYLRDTRDHLLPLTLASNTALYHALNLALADQGCP
;
A
#
# COMPACT_ATOMS: atom_id res chain seq x y z
N MET A 1 0.48 -14.05 8.33
CA MET A 1 0.70 -12.60 8.15
C MET A 1 2.00 -12.12 8.81
N GLU A 2 2.31 -12.50 10.06
CA GLU A 2 3.58 -12.12 10.73
C GLU A 2 4.82 -12.56 9.97
N ASP A 3 4.77 -13.70 9.29
CA ASP A 3 5.87 -14.22 8.50
C ASP A 3 6.31 -13.32 7.33
N LEU A 4 5.40 -12.47 6.78
CA LEU A 4 5.74 -11.57 5.66
C LEU A 4 6.86 -10.57 6.01
N TYR A 5 6.98 -10.19 7.28
CA TYR A 5 7.94 -9.19 7.74
C TYR A 5 9.35 -9.77 7.99
N HIS A 6 9.48 -11.08 7.91
CA HIS A 6 10.77 -11.79 8.01
C HIS A 6 11.31 -12.26 6.65
N LEU A 7 10.53 -12.05 5.57
CA LEU A 7 10.91 -12.45 4.22
C LEU A 7 11.72 -11.35 3.52
N SER A 8 12.75 -11.78 2.77
CA SER A 8 13.45 -10.88 1.86
C SER A 8 12.56 -10.48 0.67
N PRO A 9 12.86 -9.37 -0.04
CA PRO A 9 12.12 -9.00 -1.24
C PRO A 9 12.02 -10.13 -2.28
N ASP A 10 13.06 -10.93 -2.45
CA ASP A 10 13.05 -12.07 -3.39
C ASP A 10 12.13 -13.20 -2.92
N GLN A 11 12.00 -13.40 -1.62
CA GLN A 11 11.07 -14.38 -1.05
C GLN A 11 9.61 -13.90 -1.16
N LEU A 12 9.37 -12.60 -0.92
CA LEU A 12 8.05 -11.97 -1.09
C LEU A 12 7.59 -12.05 -2.55
N GLU A 13 8.47 -11.69 -3.51
CA GLU A 13 8.20 -11.80 -4.94
C GLU A 13 7.84 -13.23 -5.33
N ARG A 14 8.68 -14.19 -4.95
CA ARG A 14 8.45 -15.61 -5.24
C ARG A 14 7.09 -16.06 -4.72
N ARG A 15 6.77 -15.72 -3.45
CA ARG A 15 5.49 -16.05 -2.82
C ARG A 15 4.31 -15.43 -3.55
N LEU A 16 4.43 -14.18 -4.02
CA LEU A 16 3.39 -13.51 -4.79
C LEU A 16 3.16 -14.19 -6.14
N ILE A 17 4.24 -14.41 -6.90
CA ILE A 17 4.15 -15.02 -8.24
C ILE A 17 3.66 -16.47 -8.18
N ASP A 18 4.14 -17.28 -7.22
CA ASP A 18 3.69 -18.66 -7.03
C ASP A 18 2.18 -18.75 -6.75
N LYS A 19 1.60 -17.75 -6.06
CA LYS A 19 0.16 -17.73 -5.75
C LYS A 19 -0.70 -17.18 -6.87
N VAL A 20 -0.20 -16.21 -7.61
CA VAL A 20 -0.93 -15.59 -8.73
C VAL A 20 -0.86 -16.47 -9.98
N GLY A 21 0.26 -17.16 -10.18
CA GLY A 21 0.52 -17.97 -11.37
C GLY A 21 0.90 -17.13 -12.59
N ASP A 22 1.35 -17.84 -13.62
CA ASP A 22 1.69 -17.25 -14.91
C ASP A 22 0.44 -17.00 -15.78
N GLY A 23 0.49 -15.99 -16.63
CA GLY A 23 -0.54 -15.74 -17.64
C GLY A 23 -1.71 -14.85 -17.18
N THR A 24 -1.57 -14.16 -16.06
CA THR A 24 -2.53 -13.10 -15.65
C THR A 24 -2.41 -11.88 -16.58
N TRP A 25 -3.51 -11.15 -16.74
CA TRP A 25 -3.50 -9.84 -17.37
C TRP A 25 -4.20 -8.80 -16.48
N PRO A 26 -3.55 -7.68 -16.18
CA PRO A 26 -2.16 -7.35 -16.49
C PRO A 26 -1.16 -8.30 -15.79
N PRO A 27 0.09 -8.43 -16.31
CA PRO A 27 1.03 -9.40 -15.78
C PRO A 27 1.69 -8.91 -14.48
N VAL A 28 1.38 -9.58 -13.37
CA VAL A 28 1.88 -9.20 -12.04
C VAL A 28 3.41 -9.28 -11.96
N HIS A 29 4.04 -10.27 -12.62
CA HIS A 29 5.50 -10.37 -12.66
C HIS A 29 6.16 -9.17 -13.35
N LYS A 30 5.51 -8.59 -14.39
CA LYS A 30 5.99 -7.36 -15.03
C LYS A 30 5.87 -6.16 -14.10
N ALA A 31 4.78 -6.04 -13.35
CA ALA A 31 4.61 -4.99 -12.34
C ALA A 31 5.72 -5.05 -11.27
N VAL A 32 6.07 -6.26 -10.81
CA VAL A 32 7.19 -6.47 -9.89
C VAL A 32 8.53 -6.03 -10.50
N ALA A 33 8.78 -6.38 -11.76
CA ALA A 33 10.02 -5.97 -12.44
C ALA A 33 10.12 -4.43 -12.55
N VAL A 34 9.02 -3.75 -12.90
CA VAL A 34 8.96 -2.28 -12.97
C VAL A 34 9.18 -1.66 -11.57
N ALA A 35 8.50 -2.15 -10.54
CA ALA A 35 8.68 -1.64 -9.18
C ALA A 35 10.13 -1.79 -8.69
N ARG A 36 10.77 -2.94 -8.96
CA ARG A 36 12.19 -3.17 -8.63
C ARG A 36 13.13 -2.21 -9.37
N ASP A 37 12.87 -1.96 -10.63
CA ASP A 37 13.70 -1.05 -11.42
C ASP A 37 13.56 0.40 -10.93
N LYS A 38 12.32 0.85 -10.75
CA LYS A 38 12.00 2.23 -10.34
C LYS A 38 12.43 2.55 -8.91
N HIS A 39 12.31 1.61 -7.98
CA HIS A 39 12.74 1.78 -6.58
C HIS A 39 14.17 1.30 -6.30
N ARG A 40 14.98 1.10 -7.34
CA ARG A 40 16.36 0.61 -7.21
C ARG A 40 17.20 1.53 -6.32
N GLY A 41 17.75 0.96 -5.24
CA GLY A 41 18.58 1.70 -4.28
C GLY A 41 17.81 2.55 -3.28
N GLN A 42 16.48 2.61 -3.37
CA GLN A 42 15.66 3.24 -2.34
C GLN A 42 15.58 2.34 -1.10
N GLN A 43 15.61 2.95 0.06
CA GLN A 43 15.51 2.27 1.36
C GLN A 43 14.40 2.86 2.21
N ARG A 44 13.79 2.01 3.02
CA ARG A 44 12.88 2.43 4.09
C ARG A 44 13.69 3.01 5.26
N LYS A 45 12.99 3.63 6.23
CA LYS A 45 13.62 4.25 7.40
C LYS A 45 14.41 3.28 8.28
N ASP A 46 14.08 2.00 8.24
CA ASP A 46 14.78 0.93 8.94
C ASP A 46 15.99 0.37 8.18
N GLY A 47 16.28 0.92 6.98
CA GLY A 47 17.37 0.50 6.10
C GLY A 47 17.05 -0.70 5.21
N SER A 48 15.86 -1.27 5.28
CA SER A 48 15.44 -2.34 4.37
C SER A 48 15.14 -1.81 2.95
N ASP A 49 15.27 -2.67 1.94
CA ASP A 49 14.95 -2.33 0.56
C ASP A 49 13.48 -1.91 0.41
N PHE A 50 13.24 -0.75 -0.21
CA PHE A 50 11.91 -0.17 -0.35
C PHE A 50 10.92 -1.13 -1.02
N VAL A 51 11.36 -1.88 -2.04
CA VAL A 51 10.50 -2.79 -2.82
C VAL A 51 9.81 -3.87 -1.98
N GLY A 52 10.31 -4.17 -0.79
CA GLY A 52 9.65 -5.07 0.16
C GLY A 52 8.26 -4.58 0.58
N HIS A 53 8.05 -3.26 0.67
CA HIS A 53 6.77 -2.63 1.01
C HIS A 53 5.66 -2.93 -0.02
N PRO A 54 5.77 -2.56 -1.30
CA PRO A 54 4.72 -2.84 -2.27
C PRO A 54 4.48 -4.35 -2.48
N LEU A 55 5.49 -5.19 -2.33
CA LEU A 55 5.31 -6.65 -2.37
C LEU A 55 4.48 -7.16 -1.19
N ARG A 56 4.72 -6.67 0.04
CA ARG A 56 3.89 -7.00 1.20
C ARG A 56 2.47 -6.46 1.05
N THR A 57 2.30 -5.24 0.53
CA THR A 57 0.99 -4.66 0.24
C THR A 57 0.17 -5.54 -0.70
N ALA A 58 0.77 -6.04 -1.79
CA ALA A 58 0.12 -6.98 -2.70
C ALA A 58 -0.24 -8.32 -2.01
N LEU A 59 0.68 -8.86 -1.20
CA LEU A 59 0.43 -10.09 -0.45
C LEU A 59 -0.65 -9.93 0.63
N LEU A 60 -0.75 -8.77 1.29
CA LEU A 60 -1.83 -8.45 2.22
C LEU A 60 -3.19 -8.42 1.51
N LEU A 61 -3.28 -7.84 0.32
CA LEU A 61 -4.49 -7.91 -0.50
C LEU A 61 -4.84 -9.35 -0.87
N LEU A 62 -3.86 -10.12 -1.33
CA LEU A 62 -4.07 -11.50 -1.78
C LEU A 62 -4.43 -12.44 -0.63
N GLU A 63 -3.66 -12.42 0.46
CA GLU A 63 -3.74 -13.42 1.53
C GLU A 63 -4.71 -13.06 2.67
N VAL A 64 -4.88 -11.76 2.94
CA VAL A 64 -5.77 -11.29 4.02
C VAL A 64 -7.11 -10.85 3.46
N ALA A 65 -7.12 -10.02 2.41
CA ALA A 65 -8.36 -9.54 1.82
C ALA A 65 -9.01 -10.54 0.85
N GLY A 66 -8.28 -11.57 0.39
CA GLY A 66 -8.75 -12.56 -0.58
C GLY A 66 -8.90 -11.99 -2.00
N VAL A 67 -8.18 -10.90 -2.31
CA VAL A 67 -8.19 -10.26 -3.63
C VAL A 67 -7.37 -11.09 -4.61
N GLN A 68 -8.01 -11.51 -5.72
CA GLN A 68 -7.36 -12.25 -6.80
C GLN A 68 -7.34 -11.49 -8.13
N ASP A 69 -7.88 -10.28 -8.18
CA ASP A 69 -7.88 -9.43 -9.37
C ASP A 69 -6.45 -8.96 -9.72
N PRO A 70 -5.89 -9.35 -10.87
CA PRO A 70 -4.54 -8.96 -11.26
C PRO A 70 -4.35 -7.44 -11.35
N ASN A 71 -5.38 -6.67 -11.69
CA ASN A 71 -5.31 -5.21 -11.71
C ASN A 71 -5.05 -4.65 -10.31
N MET A 72 -5.74 -5.17 -9.31
CA MET A 72 -5.53 -4.78 -7.91
C MET A 72 -4.14 -5.15 -7.42
N LEU A 73 -3.63 -6.33 -7.79
CA LEU A 73 -2.31 -6.79 -7.37
C LEU A 73 -1.20 -5.99 -8.07
N CYS A 74 -1.35 -5.70 -9.38
CA CYS A 74 -0.43 -4.80 -10.10
C CYS A 74 -0.44 -3.39 -9.48
N ALA A 75 -1.63 -2.83 -9.23
CA ALA A 75 -1.74 -1.52 -8.60
C ALA A 75 -1.09 -1.50 -7.19
N ALA A 76 -1.21 -2.59 -6.42
CA ALA A 76 -0.54 -2.71 -5.12
C ALA A 76 0.99 -2.72 -5.24
N VAL A 77 1.52 -3.41 -6.24
CA VAL A 77 2.97 -3.44 -6.48
C VAL A 77 3.49 -2.10 -7.02
N LEU A 78 2.66 -1.32 -7.72
CA LEU A 78 3.05 -0.09 -8.40
C LEU A 78 2.58 1.19 -7.69
N HIS A 79 1.91 1.11 -6.52
CA HIS A 79 1.20 2.24 -5.94
C HIS A 79 2.07 3.45 -5.61
N ASP A 80 3.33 3.24 -5.29
CA ASP A 80 4.29 4.30 -4.94
C ASP A 80 5.18 4.74 -6.11
N VAL A 81 5.16 4.04 -7.27
CA VAL A 81 6.10 4.36 -8.35
C VAL A 81 5.88 5.76 -8.94
N VAL A 82 4.64 6.24 -8.98
CA VAL A 82 4.31 7.58 -9.49
C VAL A 82 4.62 8.67 -8.44
N GLU A 83 4.44 8.38 -7.15
CA GLU A 83 4.71 9.33 -6.06
C GLU A 83 6.23 9.49 -5.81
N ASP A 84 6.99 8.39 -5.88
CA ASP A 84 8.38 8.33 -5.39
C ASP A 84 9.44 8.23 -6.50
N THR A 85 9.05 8.19 -7.78
CA THR A 85 9.99 8.04 -8.91
C THR A 85 9.64 8.95 -10.09
N ASP A 86 10.30 8.77 -11.21
CA ASP A 86 10.04 9.47 -12.47
C ASP A 86 8.93 8.84 -13.33
N ALA A 87 8.26 7.79 -12.86
CA ALA A 87 7.17 7.15 -13.57
C ALA A 87 5.91 8.02 -13.58
N SER A 88 5.13 7.93 -14.64
CA SER A 88 3.85 8.64 -14.78
C SER A 88 2.66 7.70 -14.82
N CYS A 89 1.46 8.22 -14.55
CA CYS A 89 0.23 7.46 -14.77
C CYS A 89 0.02 7.07 -16.25
N ASP A 90 0.57 7.84 -17.18
CA ASP A 90 0.46 7.53 -18.62
C ASP A 90 1.32 6.32 -18.98
N ASP A 91 2.51 6.17 -18.37
CA ASP A 91 3.33 4.96 -18.52
C ASP A 91 2.58 3.73 -18.00
N LEU A 92 1.93 3.84 -16.84
CA LEU A 92 1.13 2.75 -16.29
C LEU A 92 -0.11 2.43 -17.13
N LEU A 93 -0.74 3.43 -17.72
CA LEU A 93 -1.87 3.25 -18.63
C LEU A 93 -1.45 2.43 -19.85
N GLU A 94 -0.31 2.78 -20.47
CA GLU A 94 0.22 2.09 -21.65
C GLU A 94 0.64 0.65 -21.34
N GLU A 95 1.29 0.43 -20.18
CA GLU A 95 1.88 -0.86 -19.83
C GLU A 95 0.92 -1.86 -19.17
N PHE A 96 -0.05 -1.37 -18.36
CA PHE A 96 -0.90 -2.19 -17.49
C PHE A 96 -2.41 -1.92 -17.65
N GLY A 97 -2.78 -0.92 -18.45
CA GLY A 97 -4.16 -0.56 -18.73
C GLY A 97 -4.78 0.41 -17.71
N SER A 98 -5.98 0.91 -18.06
CA SER A 98 -6.62 2.02 -17.35
C SER A 98 -6.93 1.70 -15.89
N LYS A 99 -7.37 0.47 -15.57
CA LYS A 99 -7.74 0.13 -14.19
C LYS A 99 -6.55 0.22 -13.24
N VAL A 100 -5.36 -0.22 -13.64
CA VAL A 100 -4.13 -0.10 -12.83
C VAL A 100 -3.73 1.37 -12.69
N ALA A 101 -3.69 2.12 -13.80
CA ALA A 101 -3.31 3.52 -13.80
C ALA A 101 -4.28 4.37 -12.94
N ASP A 102 -5.58 4.11 -13.01
CA ASP A 102 -6.59 4.83 -12.21
C ASP A 102 -6.47 4.53 -10.72
N LEU A 103 -6.25 3.25 -10.35
CA LEU A 103 -6.03 2.86 -8.96
C LEU A 103 -4.77 3.53 -8.38
N VAL A 104 -3.67 3.52 -9.11
CA VAL A 104 -2.44 4.19 -8.67
C VAL A 104 -2.66 5.71 -8.56
N ARG A 105 -3.30 6.34 -9.55
CA ARG A 105 -3.62 7.77 -9.52
C ARG A 105 -4.44 8.18 -8.31
N ILE A 106 -5.46 7.37 -7.93
CA ILE A 106 -6.29 7.64 -6.75
C ILE A 106 -5.45 7.56 -5.45
N LEU A 107 -4.44 6.70 -5.40
CA LEU A 107 -3.59 6.56 -4.23
C LEU A 107 -2.44 7.58 -4.18
N THR A 108 -1.98 8.06 -5.32
CA THR A 108 -0.89 9.04 -5.41
C THR A 108 -1.33 10.37 -4.78
N LEU A 109 -0.58 10.82 -3.77
CA LEU A 109 -0.80 12.10 -3.13
C LEU A 109 0.03 13.18 -3.85
N GLU A 110 -0.54 14.39 -3.94
CA GLU A 110 0.21 15.55 -4.43
C GLU A 110 1.51 15.73 -3.62
N PRO A 111 2.58 16.21 -4.25
CA PRO A 111 3.85 16.46 -3.57
C PRO A 111 3.67 17.28 -2.30
N TYR A 112 4.35 16.88 -1.23
CA TYR A 112 4.29 17.59 0.04
C TYR A 112 4.81 19.02 -0.11
N GLN A 113 4.03 19.99 0.35
CA GLN A 113 4.42 21.39 0.38
C GLN A 113 4.94 21.77 1.78
N ASP A 114 6.00 22.60 1.81
CA ASP A 114 6.57 23.07 3.09
C ASP A 114 5.50 23.79 3.93
N GLY A 115 5.37 23.38 5.18
CA GLY A 115 4.36 23.91 6.11
C GLY A 115 2.98 23.27 6.00
N GLN A 116 2.76 22.33 5.10
CA GLN A 116 1.51 21.58 5.01
C GLN A 116 1.34 20.66 6.23
N ASP A 117 0.13 20.61 6.79
CA ASP A 117 -0.20 19.63 7.82
C ASP A 117 -0.41 18.24 7.20
N LYS A 118 0.50 17.33 7.53
CA LYS A 118 0.46 15.95 7.01
C LYS A 118 -0.76 15.18 7.49
N SER A 119 -1.24 15.44 8.71
CA SER A 119 -2.45 14.83 9.25
C SER A 119 -3.67 15.30 8.45
N ALA A 120 -3.80 16.60 8.21
CA ALA A 120 -4.89 17.15 7.40
C ALA A 120 -4.89 16.60 5.96
N ARG A 121 -3.71 16.40 5.36
CA ARG A 121 -3.58 15.79 4.02
C ARG A 121 -4.06 14.33 4.02
N ASP A 122 -3.64 13.52 4.99
CA ASP A 122 -4.06 12.13 5.12
C ASP A 122 -5.58 12.03 5.33
N VAL A 123 -6.14 12.85 6.22
CA VAL A 123 -7.60 12.90 6.49
C VAL A 123 -8.39 13.28 5.23
N ALA A 124 -7.96 14.31 4.49
CA ALA A 124 -8.60 14.72 3.24
C ALA A 124 -8.58 13.58 2.21
N HIS A 125 -7.47 12.85 2.11
CA HIS A 125 -7.37 11.70 1.23
C HIS A 125 -8.32 10.56 1.64
N PHE A 126 -8.44 10.23 2.92
CA PHE A 126 -9.40 9.22 3.39
C PHE A 126 -10.86 9.64 3.14
N GLN A 127 -11.18 10.94 3.29
CA GLN A 127 -12.50 11.46 2.94
C GLN A 127 -12.79 11.32 1.45
N HIS A 128 -11.79 11.56 0.57
CA HIS A 128 -11.90 11.34 -0.86
C HIS A 128 -12.13 9.85 -1.17
N LEU A 129 -11.35 8.95 -0.58
CA LEU A 129 -11.48 7.51 -0.76
C LEU A 129 -12.87 6.95 -0.41
N ALA A 130 -13.63 7.62 0.45
CA ALA A 130 -15.00 7.21 0.78
C ALA A 130 -15.93 7.20 -0.45
N TRP A 131 -15.61 7.98 -1.49
CA TRP A 131 -16.37 8.11 -2.73
C TRP A 131 -15.82 7.28 -3.90
N GLU A 132 -14.58 6.77 -3.79
CA GLU A 132 -13.88 6.07 -4.87
C GLU A 132 -14.22 4.57 -4.97
N GLY A 133 -15.05 4.07 -4.05
CA GLY A 133 -15.46 2.67 -4.04
C GLY A 133 -14.48 1.73 -3.34
N ARG A 134 -14.76 0.43 -3.46
CA ARG A 134 -14.14 -0.62 -2.66
C ARG A 134 -12.65 -0.83 -2.96
N ASP A 135 -12.27 -0.89 -4.22
CA ASP A 135 -10.92 -1.30 -4.63
C ASP A 135 -9.83 -0.33 -4.12
N PRO A 136 -9.93 1.02 -4.30
CA PRO A 136 -8.96 1.96 -3.73
C PRO A 136 -8.94 1.94 -2.20
N GLN A 137 -10.09 1.71 -1.54
CA GLN A 137 -10.16 1.60 -0.08
C GLN A 137 -9.37 0.38 0.43
N LEU A 138 -9.49 -0.78 -0.24
CA LEU A 138 -8.72 -1.97 0.10
C LEU A 138 -7.23 -1.76 -0.12
N LEU A 139 -6.87 -1.17 -1.24
CA LEU A 139 -5.47 -0.91 -1.59
C LEU A 139 -4.83 0.03 -0.58
N ARG A 140 -5.48 1.17 -0.27
CA ARG A 140 -4.98 2.09 0.77
C ARG A 140 -4.94 1.45 2.16
N THR A 141 -5.88 0.55 2.47
CA THR A 141 -5.86 -0.17 3.75
C THR A 141 -4.66 -1.11 3.86
N ALA A 142 -4.35 -1.86 2.79
CA ALA A 142 -3.22 -2.78 2.77
C ALA A 142 -1.88 -2.03 2.87
N ASP A 143 -1.73 -0.91 2.15
CA ASP A 143 -0.59 0.01 2.27
C ASP A 143 -0.45 0.52 3.73
N ARG A 144 -1.52 1.07 4.29
CA ARG A 144 -1.51 1.62 5.65
C ARG A 144 -1.21 0.55 6.71
N LEU A 145 -1.71 -0.66 6.52
CA LEU A 145 -1.43 -1.79 7.39
C LEU A 145 0.06 -2.16 7.39
N ASP A 146 0.68 -2.24 6.20
CA ASP A 146 2.12 -2.48 6.10
C ASP A 146 2.93 -1.36 6.74
N ASN A 147 2.56 -0.11 6.50
CA ASN A 147 3.22 1.05 7.09
C ASN A 147 3.12 1.06 8.62
N ILE A 148 1.97 0.73 9.23
CA ILE A 148 1.81 0.65 10.68
C ILE A 148 2.65 -0.48 11.28
N ARG A 149 2.68 -1.65 10.66
CA ARG A 149 3.47 -2.78 11.12
C ARG A 149 4.99 -2.57 11.00
N SER A 150 5.39 -1.72 10.04
CA SER A 150 6.78 -1.31 9.84
C SER A 150 7.11 0.02 10.54
N LEU A 151 6.22 0.54 11.40
CA LEU A 151 6.39 1.83 12.05
C LEU A 151 7.45 1.75 13.15
N GLY A 152 8.66 2.18 12.83
CA GLY A 152 9.80 2.17 13.76
C GLY A 152 9.75 3.29 14.79
N ASP A 153 10.65 3.20 15.80
CA ASP A 153 10.76 4.17 16.90
C ASP A 153 11.34 5.54 16.48
N THR A 154 11.81 5.65 15.23
CA THR A 154 12.39 6.89 14.69
C THR A 154 11.34 7.96 14.34
N VAL A 155 10.06 7.61 14.33
CA VAL A 155 8.96 8.56 14.07
C VAL A 155 8.70 9.39 15.33
N PRO A 156 8.70 10.74 15.26
CA PRO A 156 8.40 11.58 16.43
C PRO A 156 7.06 11.21 17.07
N PRO A 157 6.97 11.14 18.42
CA PRO A 157 5.77 10.66 19.13
C PRO A 157 4.47 11.34 18.70
N ALA A 158 4.46 12.66 18.62
CA ALA A 158 3.27 13.42 18.21
C ALA A 158 2.80 13.08 16.80
N ARG A 159 3.75 12.84 15.86
CA ARG A 159 3.43 12.43 14.51
C ARG A 159 2.91 10.99 14.45
N ARG A 160 3.52 10.09 15.24
CA ARG A 160 3.06 8.70 15.37
C ARG A 160 1.63 8.66 15.88
N GLU A 161 1.34 9.39 16.96
CA GLU A 161 -0.01 9.49 17.55
C GLU A 161 -1.05 10.01 16.53
N ALA A 162 -0.74 11.11 15.82
CA ALA A 162 -1.62 11.65 14.78
C ALA A 162 -1.85 10.62 13.67
N TYR A 163 -0.80 9.96 13.17
CA TYR A 163 -0.88 8.96 12.11
C TYR A 163 -1.78 7.76 12.48
N LEU A 164 -1.64 7.24 13.70
CA LEU A 164 -2.45 6.13 14.21
C LEU A 164 -3.90 6.56 14.44
N ARG A 165 -4.12 7.72 15.08
CA ARG A 165 -5.45 8.29 15.31
C ARG A 165 -6.19 8.52 13.98
N ASP A 166 -5.55 9.19 13.02
CA ASP A 166 -6.18 9.49 11.73
C ASP A 166 -6.54 8.22 10.96
N THR A 167 -5.72 7.18 11.07
CA THR A 167 -6.03 5.85 10.52
C THR A 167 -7.25 5.22 11.20
N ARG A 168 -7.29 5.24 12.55
CA ARG A 168 -8.40 4.70 13.32
C ARG A 168 -9.71 5.44 13.03
N ASP A 169 -9.66 6.77 12.99
CA ASP A 169 -10.87 7.60 12.94
C ASP A 169 -11.42 7.72 11.51
N HIS A 170 -10.60 7.61 10.47
CA HIS A 170 -11.01 7.87 9.09
C HIS A 170 -10.86 6.70 8.14
N LEU A 171 -9.80 5.88 8.23
CA LEU A 171 -9.61 4.73 7.32
C LEU A 171 -10.25 3.46 7.85
N LEU A 172 -10.16 3.18 9.14
CA LEU A 172 -10.69 1.94 9.74
C LEU A 172 -12.20 1.76 9.50
N PRO A 173 -13.06 2.80 9.58
CA PRO A 173 -14.47 2.67 9.23
C PRO A 173 -14.72 2.32 7.74
N LEU A 174 -13.93 2.87 6.82
CA LEU A 174 -14.01 2.53 5.39
C LEU A 174 -13.60 1.06 5.17
N THR A 175 -12.57 0.60 5.89
CA THR A 175 -12.11 -0.78 5.83
C THR A 175 -13.18 -1.75 6.30
N LEU A 176 -13.89 -1.43 7.39
CA LEU A 176 -14.99 -2.26 7.90
C LEU A 176 -16.09 -2.46 6.86
N ALA A 177 -16.44 -1.39 6.14
CA ALA A 177 -17.43 -1.44 5.08
C ALA A 177 -16.96 -2.23 3.84
N SER A 178 -15.64 -2.29 3.61
CA SER A 178 -15.04 -2.86 2.41
C SER A 178 -14.58 -4.32 2.58
N ASN A 179 -13.93 -4.66 3.73
CA ASN A 179 -13.38 -5.99 4.00
C ASN A 179 -13.14 -6.22 5.49
N THR A 180 -13.87 -7.14 6.09
CA THR A 180 -13.79 -7.45 7.52
C THR A 180 -12.45 -8.07 7.93
N ALA A 181 -11.80 -8.86 7.07
CA ALA A 181 -10.51 -9.47 7.39
C ALA A 181 -9.39 -8.41 7.46
N LEU A 182 -9.35 -7.47 6.50
CA LEU A 182 -8.43 -6.33 6.57
C LEU A 182 -8.75 -5.41 7.76
N TYR A 183 -10.04 -5.19 8.05
CA TYR A 183 -10.45 -4.43 9.24
C TYR A 183 -9.86 -5.03 10.51
N HIS A 184 -10.02 -6.33 10.73
CA HIS A 184 -9.45 -6.99 11.91
C HIS A 184 -7.92 -6.91 11.94
N ALA A 185 -7.26 -7.07 10.80
CA ALA A 185 -5.82 -6.96 10.70
C ALA A 185 -5.30 -5.54 11.02
N LEU A 186 -5.98 -4.51 10.48
CA LEU A 186 -5.63 -3.11 10.74
C LEU A 186 -5.91 -2.71 12.19
N ASN A 187 -7.08 -3.12 12.73
CA ASN A 187 -7.44 -2.85 14.12
C ASN A 187 -6.44 -3.48 15.10
N LEU A 188 -6.01 -4.73 14.85
CA LEU A 188 -4.98 -5.39 15.66
C LEU A 188 -3.64 -4.64 15.55
N ALA A 189 -3.23 -4.23 14.36
CA ALA A 189 -1.97 -3.49 14.18
C ALA A 189 -2.00 -2.12 14.90
N LEU A 190 -3.15 -1.44 14.93
CA LEU A 190 -3.34 -0.20 15.71
C LEU A 190 -3.22 -0.48 17.21
N ALA A 191 -3.85 -1.54 17.71
CA ALA A 191 -3.79 -1.92 19.14
C ALA A 191 -2.36 -2.29 19.55
N ASP A 192 -1.62 -3.03 18.74
CA ASP A 192 -0.20 -3.39 18.97
C ASP A 192 0.69 -2.13 19.07
N GLN A 193 0.30 -1.04 18.42
CA GLN A 193 0.98 0.27 18.49
C GLN A 193 0.47 1.17 19.65
N GLY A 194 -0.42 0.64 20.48
CA GLY A 194 -0.99 1.38 21.63
C GLY A 194 -2.11 2.36 21.27
N CYS A 195 -2.75 2.19 20.12
CA CYS A 195 -3.91 2.97 19.67
C CYS A 195 -5.15 2.05 19.68
N PRO A 196 -5.87 1.94 20.82
CA PRO A 196 -7.04 1.06 20.94
C PRO A 196 -8.28 1.59 20.19
#